data_d10391e20722e0d75dfe9faffd360109
#
_entry.id   d10391e20722e0d75dfe9faffd360109
#
_cell.length_a   1.000
_cell.length_b   1.000
_cell.length_c   1.000
_cell.angle_alpha   90.00
_cell.angle_beta   90.00
_cell.angle_gamma   90.00
#
_symmetry.space_group_name_H-M   'P 1'
#
loop_
_entity.id
_entity.type
_entity.pdbx_description
1 polymer ?
#
loop_
_entity_poly.entity_id
_entity_poly.type
_entity_poly.pdbx_seq_one_letter_code
_entity_poly.pdbx_strand_id
1 'polypeptide(L)'
;MSITESTIALIDSLKSTTGAFGLAGTGSEYKIVTELFLYKFFNDKFGYEAKKDQVYGERLRNAEKWDAEYDKFSEDEVEDLFSYLPASVPRLKPEHTLAHLYNSSGTGDFSTLLDATLIDIANINADTFSVTTSGKSRVNIFSAVTTNITDTQKRDEFARSLMKDIATFN
;
A
#
# COMPACT_ATOMS: atom_id res chain seq x y z
N MET A 1 -15.38 -2.97 -17.61
CA MET A 1 -13.95 -3.32 -17.62
C MET A 1 -13.77 -4.59 -16.79
N SER A 2 -13.10 -5.62 -17.35
CA SER A 2 -12.83 -6.83 -16.58
C SER A 2 -11.71 -6.59 -15.54
N ILE A 3 -11.61 -7.48 -14.54
CA ILE A 3 -10.52 -7.42 -13.55
C ILE A 3 -9.15 -7.44 -14.24
N THR A 4 -9.01 -8.25 -15.29
CA THR A 4 -7.77 -8.34 -16.06
C THR A 4 -7.42 -7.02 -16.76
N GLU A 5 -8.40 -6.39 -17.39
CA GLU A 5 -8.20 -5.08 -18.05
C GLU A 5 -7.83 -4.00 -17.05
N SER A 6 -8.48 -3.97 -15.88
CA SER A 6 -8.16 -3.04 -14.81
C SER A 6 -6.74 -3.26 -14.27
N THR A 7 -6.33 -4.51 -14.09
CA THR A 7 -4.98 -4.86 -13.62
C THR A 7 -3.91 -4.40 -14.63
N ILE A 8 -4.11 -4.68 -15.91
CA ILE A 8 -3.18 -4.26 -16.96
C ILE A 8 -3.07 -2.74 -17.00
N ALA A 9 -4.20 -2.04 -16.96
CA ALA A 9 -4.23 -0.58 -17.00
C ALA A 9 -3.51 0.05 -15.79
N LEU A 10 -3.63 -0.54 -14.60
CA LEU A 10 -2.86 -0.09 -13.42
C LEU A 10 -1.36 -0.30 -13.62
N ILE A 11 -0.96 -1.46 -14.09
CA ILE A 11 0.46 -1.76 -14.35
C ILE A 11 1.02 -0.79 -15.39
N ASP A 12 0.28 -0.53 -16.47
CA ASP A 12 0.69 0.41 -17.52
C ASP A 12 0.80 1.84 -16.99
N SER A 13 -0.10 2.26 -16.11
CA SER A 13 -0.03 3.56 -15.46
C SER A 13 1.23 3.70 -14.59
N LEU A 14 1.53 2.70 -13.77
CA LEU A 14 2.73 2.67 -12.94
C LEU A 14 4.01 2.66 -13.78
N LYS A 15 4.04 1.89 -14.87
CA LYS A 15 5.17 1.90 -15.81
C LYS A 15 5.36 3.25 -16.50
N SER A 16 4.27 3.90 -16.85
CA SER A 16 4.33 5.25 -17.44
C SER A 16 4.95 6.23 -16.46
N THR A 17 4.56 6.18 -15.20
CA THR A 17 5.12 7.03 -14.15
C THR A 17 6.61 6.73 -13.93
N THR A 18 7.01 5.48 -13.78
CA THR A 18 8.43 5.11 -13.60
C THR A 18 9.27 5.53 -14.81
N GLY A 19 8.74 5.38 -16.02
CA GLY A 19 9.37 5.83 -17.25
C GLY A 19 9.59 7.34 -17.30
N ALA A 20 8.59 8.12 -16.87
CA ALA A 20 8.67 9.58 -16.82
C ALA A 20 9.79 10.08 -15.88
N PHE A 21 10.15 9.28 -14.87
CA PHE A 21 11.23 9.59 -13.93
C PHE A 21 12.56 8.88 -14.25
N GLY A 22 12.68 8.33 -15.45
CA GLY A 22 13.94 7.78 -15.96
C GLY A 22 14.27 6.35 -15.53
N LEU A 23 13.29 5.60 -15.03
CA LEU A 23 13.48 4.23 -14.53
C LEU A 23 13.03 3.15 -15.53
N ALA A 24 12.58 3.51 -16.71
CA ALA A 24 12.11 2.56 -17.72
C ALA A 24 13.16 1.50 -18.06
N GLY A 25 12.74 0.24 -18.08
CA GLY A 25 13.61 -0.89 -18.45
C GLY A 25 14.65 -1.28 -17.40
N THR A 26 14.60 -0.69 -16.22
CA THR A 26 15.50 -1.03 -15.10
C THR A 26 14.91 -2.10 -14.20
N GLY A 27 15.75 -2.79 -13.42
CA GLY A 27 15.30 -3.69 -12.37
C GLY A 27 14.47 -2.97 -11.29
N SER A 28 14.76 -1.68 -11.08
CA SER A 28 14.02 -0.83 -10.15
C SER A 28 12.57 -0.59 -10.60
N GLU A 29 12.32 -0.43 -11.90
CA GLU A 29 10.97 -0.30 -12.45
C GLU A 29 10.11 -1.53 -12.08
N TYR A 30 10.61 -2.72 -12.36
CA TYR A 30 9.90 -3.96 -12.05
C TYR A 30 9.57 -4.06 -10.57
N LYS A 31 10.53 -3.78 -9.71
CA LYS A 31 10.36 -3.81 -8.25
C LYS A 31 9.30 -2.82 -7.79
N ILE A 32 9.37 -1.58 -8.21
CA ILE A 32 8.44 -0.51 -7.83
C ILE A 32 7.01 -0.86 -8.28
N VAL A 33 6.84 -1.26 -9.53
CA VAL A 33 5.52 -1.63 -10.07
C VAL A 33 4.93 -2.79 -9.28
N THR A 34 5.72 -3.82 -9.01
CA THR A 34 5.28 -5.01 -8.28
C THR A 34 4.88 -4.67 -6.84
N GLU A 35 5.70 -3.90 -6.13
CA GLU A 35 5.43 -3.54 -4.73
C GLU A 35 4.20 -2.64 -4.60
N LEU A 36 4.03 -1.67 -5.49
CA LEU A 36 2.85 -0.79 -5.42
C LEU A 36 1.57 -1.51 -5.83
N PHE A 37 1.63 -2.40 -6.80
CA PHE A 37 0.50 -3.27 -7.12
C PHE A 37 0.11 -4.14 -5.92
N LEU A 38 1.08 -4.72 -5.25
CA LEU A 38 0.86 -5.54 -4.06
C LEU A 38 0.31 -4.70 -2.89
N TYR A 39 0.77 -3.46 -2.73
CA TYR A 39 0.23 -2.55 -1.72
C TYR A 39 -1.25 -2.28 -1.97
N LYS A 40 -1.65 -1.99 -3.20
CA LYS A 40 -3.07 -1.84 -3.54
C LYS A 40 -3.86 -3.10 -3.23
N PHE A 41 -3.34 -4.26 -3.58
CA PHE A 41 -3.98 -5.54 -3.26
C PHE A 41 -4.15 -5.72 -1.74
N PHE A 42 -3.14 -5.39 -0.95
CA PHE A 42 -3.20 -5.45 0.52
C PHE A 42 -4.30 -4.53 1.08
N ASN A 43 -4.36 -3.31 0.58
CA ASN A 43 -5.37 -2.34 0.99
C ASN A 43 -6.78 -2.84 0.70
N ASP A 44 -7.02 -3.29 -0.52
CA ASP A 44 -8.33 -3.73 -0.96
C ASP A 44 -8.76 -5.03 -0.25
N LYS A 45 -7.83 -5.97 -0.08
CA LYS A 45 -8.06 -7.22 0.66
C LYS A 45 -8.36 -6.97 2.13
N PHE A 46 -7.59 -6.11 2.78
CA PHE A 46 -7.84 -5.71 4.17
C PHE A 46 -9.23 -5.10 4.33
N GLY A 47 -9.58 -4.11 3.51
CA GLY A 47 -10.90 -3.46 3.57
C GLY A 47 -12.05 -4.43 3.33
N TYR A 48 -11.89 -5.34 2.38
CA TYR A 48 -12.89 -6.36 2.08
C TYR A 48 -13.12 -7.30 3.27
N GLU A 49 -12.06 -7.80 3.88
CA GLU A 49 -12.16 -8.70 5.02
C GLU A 49 -12.58 -8.00 6.31
N ALA A 50 -12.10 -6.78 6.56
CA ALA A 50 -12.51 -5.99 7.73
C ALA A 50 -14.02 -5.71 7.73
N LYS A 51 -14.62 -5.46 6.58
CA LYS A 51 -16.07 -5.27 6.43
C LYS A 51 -16.88 -6.52 6.72
N LYS A 52 -16.28 -7.71 6.72
CA LYS A 52 -16.94 -8.97 7.07
C LYS A 52 -16.87 -9.29 8.55
N ASP A 53 -16.02 -8.59 9.31
CA ASP A 53 -15.85 -8.84 10.72
C ASP A 53 -17.18 -8.68 11.48
N GLN A 54 -17.43 -9.56 12.46
CA GLN A 54 -18.70 -9.59 13.20
C GLN A 54 -18.83 -8.43 14.18
N VAL A 55 -17.72 -7.88 14.66
CA VAL A 55 -17.72 -6.80 15.66
C VAL A 55 -17.66 -5.42 14.99
N TYR A 56 -16.73 -5.23 14.10
CA TYR A 56 -16.45 -3.91 13.47
C TYR A 56 -16.96 -3.76 12.04
N GLY A 57 -17.32 -4.88 11.40
CA GLY A 57 -17.68 -4.88 9.98
C GLY A 57 -18.91 -4.03 9.67
N GLU A 58 -19.94 -4.03 10.52
CA GLU A 58 -21.13 -3.22 10.32
C GLU A 58 -20.82 -1.72 10.31
N ARG A 59 -19.99 -1.26 11.24
CA ARG A 59 -19.54 0.13 11.33
C ARG A 59 -18.83 0.55 10.03
N LEU A 60 -17.97 -0.33 9.50
CA LEU A 60 -17.23 -0.06 8.24
C LEU A 60 -18.12 -0.11 7.00
N ARG A 61 -19.07 -1.05 6.94
CA ARG A 61 -20.02 -1.16 5.81
C ARG A 61 -20.99 0.00 5.72
N ASN A 62 -21.42 0.53 6.86
CA ASN A 62 -22.41 1.61 6.93
C ASN A 62 -21.79 2.99 6.69
N ALA A 63 -20.49 3.11 6.73
CA ALA A 63 -19.79 4.34 6.41
C ALA A 63 -19.81 4.61 4.89
N GLU A 64 -19.82 5.87 4.50
CA GLU A 64 -19.70 6.27 3.10
C GLU A 64 -18.38 5.74 2.49
N LYS A 65 -17.29 5.83 3.28
CA LYS A 65 -15.98 5.28 2.95
C LYS A 65 -15.45 4.52 4.16
N TRP A 66 -15.19 3.24 3.99
CA TRP A 66 -14.71 2.38 5.07
C TRP A 66 -13.37 2.85 5.65
N ASP A 67 -12.47 3.31 4.81
CA ASP A 67 -11.14 3.77 5.20
C ASP A 67 -11.19 5.07 6.01
N ALA A 68 -12.07 5.99 5.68
CA ALA A 68 -12.31 7.20 6.48
C ALA A 68 -12.89 6.88 7.85
N GLU A 69 -13.74 5.86 7.95
CA GLU A 69 -14.25 5.39 9.24
C GLU A 69 -13.17 4.65 10.04
N TYR A 70 -12.35 3.86 9.36
CA TYR A 70 -11.23 3.15 9.97
C TYR A 70 -10.19 4.12 10.56
N ASP A 71 -9.97 5.28 9.94
CA ASP A 71 -9.10 6.32 10.49
C ASP A 71 -9.51 6.82 11.88
N LYS A 72 -10.77 6.60 12.28
CA LYS A 72 -11.30 6.99 13.60
C LYS A 72 -11.12 5.91 14.67
N PHE A 73 -10.61 4.74 14.31
CA PHE A 73 -10.44 3.65 15.27
C PHE A 73 -9.33 4.00 16.27
N SER A 74 -9.56 3.65 17.54
CA SER A 74 -8.51 3.70 18.55
C SER A 74 -7.49 2.56 18.35
N GLU A 75 -6.34 2.66 18.98
CA GLU A 75 -5.33 1.59 18.94
C GLU A 75 -5.92 0.26 19.44
N ASP A 76 -6.71 0.28 20.52
CA ASP A 76 -7.36 -0.92 21.05
C ASP A 76 -8.33 -1.53 20.05
N GLU A 77 -9.12 -0.71 19.35
CA GLU A 77 -10.06 -1.18 18.32
C GLU A 77 -9.31 -1.80 17.12
N VAL A 78 -8.16 -1.23 16.75
CA VAL A 78 -7.31 -1.79 15.68
C VAL A 78 -6.73 -3.14 16.10
N GLU A 79 -6.21 -3.26 17.30
CA GLU A 79 -5.68 -4.53 17.83
C GLU A 79 -6.77 -5.61 17.93
N ASP A 80 -7.95 -5.24 18.39
CA ASP A 80 -9.11 -6.13 18.43
C ASP A 80 -9.46 -6.63 17.03
N LEU A 81 -9.61 -5.73 16.07
CA LEU A 81 -9.90 -6.10 14.69
C LEU A 81 -8.82 -7.05 14.14
N PHE A 82 -7.56 -6.78 14.38
CA PHE A 82 -6.46 -7.65 13.95
C PHE A 82 -6.59 -9.06 14.54
N SER A 83 -7.03 -9.17 15.79
CA SER A 83 -7.20 -10.46 16.45
C SER A 83 -8.35 -11.28 15.84
N TYR A 84 -9.36 -10.64 15.26
CA TYR A 84 -10.52 -11.30 14.65
C TYR A 84 -10.28 -11.68 13.19
N LEU A 85 -9.35 -11.03 12.49
CA LEU A 85 -9.08 -11.33 11.09
C LEU A 85 -8.34 -12.67 10.92
N PRO A 86 -8.67 -13.45 9.87
CA PRO A 86 -7.89 -14.65 9.53
C PRO A 86 -6.41 -14.33 9.35
N ALA A 87 -5.54 -15.28 9.69
CA ALA A 87 -4.08 -15.12 9.57
C ALA A 87 -3.62 -14.82 8.14
N SER A 88 -4.38 -15.27 7.14
CA SER A 88 -4.09 -15.03 5.71
C SER A 88 -4.40 -13.61 5.23
N VAL A 89 -5.05 -12.79 6.06
CA VAL A 89 -5.42 -11.41 5.69
C VAL A 89 -4.28 -10.48 6.09
N PRO A 90 -3.79 -9.63 5.16
CA PRO A 90 -2.78 -8.65 5.52
C PRO A 90 -3.33 -7.64 6.53
N ARG A 91 -2.47 -7.19 7.45
CA ARG A 91 -2.80 -6.18 8.45
C ARG A 91 -2.36 -4.81 7.97
N LEU A 92 -3.27 -3.84 8.05
CA LEU A 92 -2.98 -2.43 7.83
C LEU A 92 -3.48 -1.63 9.02
N LYS A 93 -2.64 -0.76 9.56
CA LYS A 93 -3.08 0.26 10.52
C LYS A 93 -3.85 1.37 9.77
N PRO A 94 -4.64 2.21 10.46
CA PRO A 94 -5.34 3.32 9.79
C PRO A 94 -4.43 4.19 8.91
N GLU A 95 -3.26 4.54 9.39
CA GLU A 95 -2.27 5.34 8.66
C GLU A 95 -1.66 4.65 7.44
N HIS A 96 -1.87 3.35 7.29
CA HIS A 96 -1.35 2.57 6.16
C HIS A 96 -2.30 2.50 4.97
N THR A 97 -3.54 2.92 5.10
CA THR A 97 -4.51 2.82 4.00
C THR A 97 -4.13 3.73 2.83
N LEU A 98 -4.51 3.31 1.63
CA LEU A 98 -4.28 4.12 0.43
C LEU A 98 -4.90 5.51 0.54
N ALA A 99 -6.12 5.60 1.08
CA ALA A 99 -6.81 6.88 1.23
C ALA A 99 -6.09 7.80 2.22
N HIS A 100 -5.65 7.28 3.37
CA HIS A 100 -4.91 8.06 4.35
C HIS A 100 -3.62 8.62 3.76
N LEU A 101 -2.84 7.76 3.12
CA LEU A 101 -1.56 8.15 2.53
C LEU A 101 -1.76 9.13 1.35
N TYR A 102 -2.76 8.90 0.50
CA TYR A 102 -3.09 9.82 -0.59
C TYR A 102 -3.49 11.21 -0.07
N ASN A 103 -4.29 11.27 0.99
CA ASN A 103 -4.68 12.53 1.63
C ASN A 103 -3.48 13.27 2.25
N SER A 104 -2.41 12.56 2.56
CA SER A 104 -1.15 13.12 3.07
C SER A 104 -0.16 13.52 1.96
N SER A 105 -0.51 13.31 0.70
CA SER A 105 0.42 13.51 -0.44
C SER A 105 0.87 14.96 -0.66
N GLY A 106 0.16 15.92 -0.10
CA GLY A 106 0.52 17.34 -0.15
C GLY A 106 1.56 17.77 0.91
N THR A 107 1.95 16.88 1.83
CA THR A 107 2.94 17.20 2.86
C THR A 107 4.35 17.19 2.27
N GLY A 108 5.25 18.02 2.85
CA GLY A 108 6.67 17.94 2.52
C GLY A 108 7.25 16.57 2.89
N ASP A 109 8.30 16.16 2.21
CA ASP A 109 8.95 14.85 2.39
C ASP A 109 8.01 13.65 2.19
N PHE A 110 7.04 13.78 1.29
CA PHE A 110 6.07 12.71 1.03
C PHE A 110 6.73 11.40 0.58
N SER A 111 7.83 11.48 -0.15
CA SER A 111 8.62 10.29 -0.53
C SER A 111 9.10 9.49 0.67
N THR A 112 9.58 10.18 1.70
CA THR A 112 9.99 9.55 2.97
C THR A 112 8.80 8.90 3.67
N LEU A 113 7.64 9.56 3.69
CA LEU A 113 6.42 9.01 4.27
C LEU A 113 5.95 7.75 3.52
N LEU A 114 5.94 7.78 2.20
CA LEU A 114 5.57 6.61 1.37
C LEU A 114 6.51 5.42 1.66
N ASP A 115 7.81 5.65 1.60
CA ASP A 115 8.80 4.59 1.84
C ASP A 115 8.69 4.02 3.26
N ALA A 116 8.55 4.86 4.27
CA ALA A 116 8.38 4.44 5.67
C ALA A 116 7.08 3.65 5.87
N THR A 117 6.00 4.05 5.23
CA THR A 117 4.72 3.34 5.29
C THR A 117 4.82 1.94 4.71
N LEU A 118 5.44 1.78 3.55
CA LEU A 118 5.66 0.46 2.93
C LEU A 118 6.50 -0.45 3.83
N ILE A 119 7.56 0.09 4.40
CA ILE A 119 8.44 -0.67 5.31
C ILE A 119 7.67 -1.08 6.58
N ASP A 120 6.86 -0.20 7.15
CA ASP A 120 6.07 -0.51 8.35
C ASP A 120 5.01 -1.59 8.07
N ILE A 121 4.32 -1.51 6.93
CA ILE A 121 3.39 -2.56 6.49
C ILE A 121 4.12 -3.90 6.37
N ALA A 122 5.30 -3.92 5.77
CA ALA A 122 6.09 -5.15 5.66
C ALA A 122 6.47 -5.71 7.03
N ASN A 123 6.85 -4.85 7.98
CA ASN A 123 7.26 -5.27 9.32
C ASN A 123 6.11 -5.88 10.12
N ILE A 124 4.93 -5.27 10.12
CA ILE A 124 3.79 -5.81 10.88
C ILE A 124 3.20 -7.07 10.25
N ASN A 125 3.50 -7.35 8.99
CA ASN A 125 3.04 -8.54 8.28
C ASN A 125 4.16 -9.59 8.07
N ALA A 126 5.34 -9.38 8.63
CA ALA A 126 6.53 -10.20 8.34
C ALA A 126 6.35 -11.69 8.66
N ASP A 127 5.57 -12.03 9.68
CA ASP A 127 5.36 -13.42 10.08
C ASP A 127 4.57 -14.24 9.05
N THR A 128 3.67 -13.60 8.32
CA THR A 128 2.82 -14.25 7.31
C THR A 128 3.29 -13.95 5.89
N PHE A 129 3.72 -12.71 5.63
CA PHE A 129 4.05 -12.19 4.30
C PHE A 129 5.52 -11.77 4.22
N SER A 130 6.41 -12.72 4.25
CA SER A 130 7.83 -12.50 3.96
C SER A 130 8.34 -13.59 3.03
N VAL A 131 9.42 -13.31 2.32
CA VAL A 131 10.08 -14.28 1.45
C VAL A 131 11.34 -14.78 2.14
N THR A 132 11.50 -16.10 2.22
CA THR A 132 12.74 -16.69 2.73
C THR A 132 13.67 -16.97 1.56
N THR A 133 14.87 -16.40 1.61
CA THR A 133 15.90 -16.64 0.60
C THR A 133 16.55 -18.02 0.80
N SER A 134 17.31 -18.50 -0.21
CA SER A 134 18.08 -19.74 -0.14
C SER A 134 19.09 -19.77 1.02
N GLY A 135 19.52 -18.58 1.52
CA GLY A 135 20.35 -18.43 2.71
C GLY A 135 19.59 -18.43 4.03
N LYS A 136 18.29 -18.77 4.02
CA LYS A 136 17.36 -18.76 5.17
C LYS A 136 17.15 -17.36 5.80
N SER A 137 17.51 -16.29 5.11
CA SER A 137 17.23 -14.92 5.53
C SER A 137 15.79 -14.54 5.13
N ARG A 138 15.07 -13.86 6.03
CA ARG A 138 13.78 -13.24 5.70
C ARG A 138 13.99 -11.96 4.91
N VAL A 139 13.26 -11.82 3.82
CA VAL A 139 13.21 -10.58 3.02
C VAL A 139 11.80 -10.03 3.10
N ASN A 140 11.67 -8.77 3.52
CA ASN A 140 10.39 -8.09 3.57
C ASN A 140 9.83 -7.92 2.17
N ILE A 141 8.51 -8.03 2.05
CA ILE A 141 7.80 -7.90 0.77
C ILE A 141 7.75 -6.46 0.24
N PHE A 142 7.93 -5.48 1.11
CA PHE A 142 8.02 -4.07 0.75
C PHE A 142 9.34 -3.47 1.22
N SER A 143 9.81 -2.51 0.44
CA SER A 143 11.00 -1.73 0.74
C SER A 143 10.80 -0.29 0.26
N ALA A 144 11.80 0.56 0.41
CA ALA A 144 11.76 1.90 -0.14
C ALA A 144 11.67 1.85 -1.67
N VAL A 145 10.76 2.60 -2.26
CA VAL A 145 10.51 2.62 -3.71
C VAL A 145 10.99 3.91 -4.38
N THR A 146 11.31 4.94 -3.63
CA THR A 146 11.69 6.26 -4.16
C THR A 146 13.19 6.55 -4.15
N THR A 147 14.00 5.70 -3.53
CA THR A 147 15.42 5.94 -3.28
C THR A 147 16.29 5.98 -4.53
N ASN A 148 15.79 5.50 -5.68
CA ASN A 148 16.49 5.61 -6.95
C ASN A 148 16.44 7.02 -7.57
N ILE A 149 15.61 7.90 -7.04
CA ILE A 149 15.54 9.30 -7.42
C ILE A 149 16.36 10.10 -6.41
N THR A 150 17.46 10.68 -6.85
CA THR A 150 18.42 11.37 -5.96
C THR A 150 18.01 12.80 -5.62
N ASP A 151 17.35 13.50 -6.55
CA ASP A 151 16.80 14.83 -6.29
C ASP A 151 15.57 14.75 -5.41
N THR A 152 15.59 15.45 -4.26
CA THR A 152 14.53 15.34 -3.25
C THR A 152 13.17 15.87 -3.73
N GLN A 153 13.16 16.93 -4.52
CA GLN A 153 11.93 17.49 -5.08
C GLN A 153 11.31 16.52 -6.10
N LYS A 154 12.12 15.99 -7.00
CA LYS A 154 11.69 14.99 -7.98
C LYS A 154 11.24 13.70 -7.31
N ARG A 155 11.90 13.31 -6.21
CA ARG A 155 11.51 12.15 -5.41
C ARG A 155 10.12 12.30 -4.83
N ASP A 156 9.77 13.47 -4.29
CA ASP A 156 8.43 13.77 -3.78
C ASP A 156 7.38 13.81 -4.90
N GLU A 157 7.72 14.39 -6.05
CA GLU A 157 6.84 14.38 -7.24
C GLU A 157 6.60 12.94 -7.72
N PHE A 158 7.64 12.13 -7.74
CA PHE A 158 7.55 10.71 -8.09
C PHE A 158 6.63 9.95 -7.13
N ALA A 159 6.83 10.12 -5.82
CA ALA A 159 5.99 9.49 -4.80
C ALA A 159 4.52 9.90 -4.93
N ARG A 160 4.24 11.18 -5.15
CA ARG A 160 2.88 11.68 -5.37
C ARG A 160 2.24 11.10 -6.63
N SER A 161 3.01 10.98 -7.72
CA SER A 161 2.52 10.40 -8.97
C SER A 161 2.20 8.92 -8.83
N LEU A 162 3.07 8.16 -8.18
CA LEU A 162 2.81 6.74 -7.87
C LEU A 162 1.56 6.57 -7.00
N MET A 163 1.43 7.40 -5.98
CA MET A 163 0.28 7.36 -5.08
C MET A 163 -1.03 7.67 -5.80
N LYS A 164 -1.01 8.66 -6.69
CA LYS A 164 -2.17 8.99 -7.54
C LYS A 164 -2.56 7.81 -8.43
N ASP A 165 -1.58 7.13 -9.03
CA ASP A 165 -1.85 5.98 -9.89
C ASP A 165 -2.62 4.89 -9.15
N ILE A 166 -2.19 4.51 -7.94
CA ILE A 166 -2.81 3.41 -7.20
C ILE A 166 -4.09 3.82 -6.45
N ALA A 167 -4.17 5.05 -5.95
CA ALA A 167 -5.31 5.51 -5.16
C ALA A 167 -6.56 5.83 -6.01
N THR A 168 -6.37 6.24 -7.25
CA THR A 168 -7.48 6.57 -8.17
C THR A 168 -7.94 5.40 -9.01
N PHE A 169 -7.32 4.25 -8.88
CA PHE A 169 -7.66 3.04 -9.62
C PHE A 169 -8.68 2.20 -8.86
N ASN A 170 -9.82 1.90 -9.49
CA ASN A 170 -10.88 1.04 -8.93
C ASN A 170 -10.83 -0.36 -9.52
#